data_c397f88cc41ccfa9d3a6f91150bf0a66
#
_entry.id   c397f88cc41ccfa9d3a6f91150bf0a66
#
_cell.length_a   1.000
_cell.length_b   1.000
_cell.length_c   1.000
_cell.angle_alpha   90.00
_cell.angle_beta   90.00
_cell.angle_gamma   90.00
#
_symmetry.space_group_name_H-M   'P 1'
#
loop_
_entity.id
_entity.type
_entity.pdbx_description
1 polymer ?
#
loop_
_entity_poly.entity_id
_entity_poly.type
_entity_poly.pdbx_seq_one_letter_code
_entity_poly.pdbx_strand_id
1 'polypeptide(L)'
;MRFRHDGSMSLTPWNAFVEVCRTGSLRAAAEATGFTQPGLSRQVAALEREVGVRLLHRGSRGVTPTAAGAALLPHARLLVNAARRGREAARTATDRPATIVLGAVPSATAALVPRAIGRLRDAGGPEVTIASRITPELGPMVVGRELDAAVVTDAPPGLPRDPELRATHLGDDEVVVIAASGHRLAGADRIGIERLADETWIEDNAGSEVMLRQLAARARFEPRISTMADDLLAKTGMVAAGLGVALVPDLLVPSLRADLTVLRLKRPTYRGIYLISRTDRTDLGPLVDALGVG
;
A
#
# COMPACT_ATOMS: atom_id res chain seq x y z
N MET A 1 18.35 33.62 25.91
CA MET A 1 18.62 32.31 25.30
C MET A 1 19.09 32.54 23.87
N ARG A 2 20.40 32.42 23.61
CA ARG A 2 21.00 32.75 22.30
C ARG A 2 20.92 31.52 21.41
N PHE A 3 20.06 31.51 20.41
CA PHE A 3 20.11 30.56 19.30
C PHE A 3 21.37 30.88 18.47
N ARG A 4 22.38 30.02 18.53
CA ARG A 4 23.48 30.03 17.57
C ARG A 4 22.92 29.42 16.26
N HIS A 5 22.62 30.28 15.31
CA HIS A 5 22.45 29.90 13.92
C HIS A 5 23.82 29.56 13.35
N ASP A 6 24.18 28.28 13.32
CA ASP A 6 25.16 27.79 12.36
C ASP A 6 24.37 27.11 11.23
N GLY A 7 24.29 27.83 10.12
CA GLY A 7 23.25 27.69 9.09
C GLY A 7 23.54 26.62 8.06
N SER A 8 23.83 25.39 8.42
CA SER A 8 23.82 24.30 7.45
C SER A 8 23.03 23.12 8.02
N MET A 9 21.74 23.12 7.78
CA MET A 9 20.88 21.98 8.05
C MET A 9 21.23 20.88 7.03
N SER A 10 22.04 19.91 7.44
CA SER A 10 22.31 18.72 6.65
C SER A 10 21.11 17.77 6.71
N LEU A 11 20.57 17.39 5.57
CA LEU A 11 19.49 16.39 5.49
C LEU A 11 19.95 14.95 5.76
N THR A 12 21.26 14.72 5.83
CA THR A 12 21.83 13.39 6.06
C THR A 12 21.39 12.77 7.40
N PRO A 13 21.44 13.50 8.55
CA PRO A 13 20.93 12.99 9.81
C PRO A 13 19.42 12.65 9.79
N TRP A 14 18.62 13.47 9.11
CA TRP A 14 17.19 13.28 8.97
C TRP A 14 16.88 12.03 8.15
N ASN A 15 17.58 11.85 7.03
CA ASN A 15 17.45 10.65 6.19
C ASN A 15 17.88 9.38 6.96
N ALA A 16 18.97 9.44 7.72
CA ALA A 16 19.43 8.32 8.54
C ALA A 16 18.36 7.90 9.57
N PHE A 17 17.74 8.87 10.25
CA PHE A 17 16.68 8.61 11.20
C PHE A 17 15.44 7.96 10.53
N VAL A 18 14.98 8.50 9.39
CA VAL A 18 13.85 7.94 8.62
C VAL A 18 14.12 6.50 8.21
N GLU A 19 15.32 6.20 7.68
CA GLU A 19 15.68 4.85 7.23
C GLU A 19 15.82 3.86 8.39
N VAL A 20 16.32 4.27 9.55
CA VAL A 20 16.34 3.42 10.75
C VAL A 20 14.92 3.11 11.22
N CYS A 21 14.03 4.09 11.23
CA CYS A 21 12.62 3.85 11.59
C CYS A 21 11.92 2.92 10.59
N ARG A 22 12.26 3.01 9.29
CA ARG A 22 11.68 2.16 8.24
C ARG A 22 12.12 0.71 8.35
N THR A 23 13.42 0.48 8.64
CA THR A 23 14.00 -0.87 8.64
C THR A 23 13.97 -1.55 10.01
N GLY A 24 13.75 -0.78 11.09
CA GLY A 24 13.87 -1.28 12.46
C GLY A 24 15.27 -1.73 12.86
N SER A 25 16.29 -1.46 12.03
CA SER A 25 17.66 -1.97 12.20
C SER A 25 18.70 -0.96 11.71
N LEU A 26 19.66 -0.62 12.57
CA LEU A 26 20.79 0.22 12.17
C LEU A 26 21.66 -0.41 11.06
N ARG A 27 21.79 -1.74 11.05
CA ARG A 27 22.54 -2.46 10.03
C ARG A 27 21.82 -2.39 8.68
N ALA A 28 20.54 -2.76 8.64
CA ALA A 28 19.77 -2.73 7.40
C ALA A 28 19.62 -1.31 6.84
N ALA A 29 19.47 -0.30 7.70
CA ALA A 29 19.44 1.10 7.30
C ALA A 29 20.79 1.57 6.74
N ALA A 30 21.90 1.11 7.31
CA ALA A 30 23.25 1.44 6.81
C ALA A 30 23.47 0.85 5.41
N GLU A 31 23.11 -0.41 5.20
CA GLU A 31 23.17 -1.08 3.90
C GLU A 31 22.30 -0.32 2.86
N ALA A 32 21.08 0.07 3.22
CA ALA A 32 20.16 0.80 2.33
C ALA A 32 20.66 2.21 1.95
N THR A 33 21.45 2.85 2.81
CA THR A 33 21.91 4.24 2.63
C THR A 33 23.36 4.38 2.16
N GLY A 34 24.08 3.24 2.01
CA GLY A 34 25.49 3.24 1.65
C GLY A 34 26.42 3.71 2.76
N PHE A 35 25.94 3.78 4.00
CA PHE A 35 26.77 4.10 5.17
C PHE A 35 27.31 2.83 5.84
N THR A 36 28.38 3.01 6.65
CA THR A 36 28.72 2.01 7.66
C THR A 36 27.76 2.14 8.86
N GLN A 37 27.50 1.05 9.57
CA GLN A 37 26.63 1.09 10.75
C GLN A 37 27.09 2.13 11.81
N PRO A 38 28.42 2.27 12.15
CA PRO A 38 28.89 3.35 13.02
C PRO A 38 28.66 4.75 12.44
N GLY A 39 28.80 4.88 11.10
CA GLY A 39 28.54 6.13 10.40
C GLY A 39 27.10 6.56 10.53
N LEU A 40 26.16 5.65 10.24
CA LEU A 40 24.74 5.90 10.36
C LEU A 40 24.34 6.21 11.81
N SER A 41 24.86 5.46 12.78
CA SER A 41 24.62 5.73 14.21
C SER A 41 25.07 7.14 14.62
N ARG A 42 26.19 7.65 14.09
CA ARG A 42 26.65 9.03 14.31
C ARG A 42 25.70 10.06 13.71
N GLN A 43 25.14 9.79 12.54
CA GLN A 43 24.15 10.67 11.91
C GLN A 43 22.88 10.78 12.77
N VAL A 44 22.33 9.66 13.24
CA VAL A 44 21.17 9.67 14.13
C VAL A 44 21.49 10.42 15.43
N ALA A 45 22.66 10.18 16.05
CA ALA A 45 23.08 10.90 17.26
C ALA A 45 23.27 12.41 17.01
N ALA A 46 23.63 12.81 15.80
CA ALA A 46 23.69 14.22 15.41
C ALA A 46 22.30 14.86 15.41
N LEU A 47 21.28 14.17 14.86
CA LEU A 47 19.90 14.64 14.88
C LEU A 47 19.35 14.70 16.33
N GLU A 48 19.60 13.68 17.14
CA GLU A 48 19.18 13.67 18.56
C GLU A 48 19.77 14.86 19.35
N ARG A 49 21.02 15.23 19.06
CA ARG A 49 21.68 16.42 19.66
C ARG A 49 21.08 17.72 19.14
N GLU A 50 20.75 17.80 17.85
CA GLU A 50 20.11 18.97 17.22
C GLU A 50 18.71 19.21 17.82
N VAL A 51 17.91 18.15 17.95
CA VAL A 51 16.54 18.19 18.49
C VAL A 51 16.54 18.26 20.04
N GLY A 52 17.61 17.86 20.70
CA GLY A 52 17.80 17.91 22.16
C GLY A 52 17.14 16.75 22.91
N VAL A 53 16.60 15.73 22.20
CA VAL A 53 15.95 14.57 22.83
C VAL A 53 16.34 13.28 22.10
N ARG A 54 16.23 12.15 22.81
CA ARG A 54 16.40 10.84 22.21
C ARG A 54 15.20 10.52 21.32
N LEU A 55 15.50 10.06 20.08
CA LEU A 55 14.49 9.72 19.07
C LEU A 55 14.31 8.20 18.90
N LEU A 56 15.32 7.41 19.30
CA LEU A 56 15.31 5.96 19.10
C LEU A 56 15.57 5.20 20.42
N HIS A 57 14.82 4.14 20.64
CA HIS A 57 15.13 3.08 21.59
C HIS A 57 15.96 2.00 20.88
N ARG A 58 17.05 1.56 21.51
CA ARG A 58 17.87 0.45 21.04
C ARG A 58 17.67 -0.73 21.99
N GLY A 59 17.19 -1.83 21.51
CA GLY A 59 16.94 -3.04 22.29
C GLY A 59 17.43 -4.30 21.62
N SER A 60 17.36 -5.42 22.30
CA SER A 60 17.75 -6.74 21.78
C SER A 60 16.91 -7.20 20.57
N ARG A 61 15.71 -6.63 20.39
CA ARG A 61 14.79 -6.91 19.28
C ARG A 61 14.88 -5.89 18.13
N GLY A 62 15.86 -5.00 18.13
CA GLY A 62 16.03 -3.99 17.10
C GLY A 62 15.93 -2.55 17.60
N VAL A 63 15.56 -1.65 16.70
CA VAL A 63 15.48 -0.22 16.97
C VAL A 63 14.04 0.25 16.72
N THR A 64 13.46 0.96 17.70
CA THR A 64 12.11 1.53 17.60
C THR A 64 12.14 3.02 17.95
N PRO A 65 11.25 3.84 17.37
CA PRO A 65 11.14 5.25 17.76
C PRO A 65 10.67 5.41 19.22
N THR A 66 11.18 6.43 19.90
CA THR A 66 10.61 6.95 21.16
C THR A 66 9.31 7.69 20.87
N ALA A 67 8.57 8.14 21.89
CA ALA A 67 7.43 9.03 21.69
C ALA A 67 7.82 10.31 20.91
N ALA A 68 8.97 10.90 21.23
CA ALA A 68 9.52 12.06 20.51
C ALA A 68 9.91 11.68 19.06
N GLY A 69 10.50 10.49 18.87
CA GLY A 69 10.82 9.97 17.55
C GLY A 69 9.58 9.73 16.69
N ALA A 70 8.53 9.14 17.28
CA ALA A 70 7.26 8.93 16.59
C ALA A 70 6.59 10.27 16.19
N ALA A 71 6.65 11.29 17.04
CA ALA A 71 6.16 12.62 16.72
C ALA A 71 6.99 13.32 15.62
N LEU A 72 8.33 13.15 15.62
CA LEU A 72 9.20 13.77 14.63
C LEU A 72 9.15 13.06 13.26
N LEU A 73 8.90 11.76 13.23
CA LEU A 73 9.02 10.93 12.03
C LEU A 73 8.21 11.44 10.81
N PRO A 74 6.94 11.87 10.96
CA PRO A 74 6.18 12.44 9.84
C PRO A 74 6.86 13.68 9.26
N HIS A 75 7.34 14.59 10.10
CA HIS A 75 8.04 15.81 9.68
C HIS A 75 9.38 15.51 9.03
N ALA A 76 10.14 14.55 9.57
CA ALA A 76 11.41 14.12 8.98
C ALA A 76 11.20 13.54 7.58
N ARG A 77 10.18 12.71 7.38
CA ARG A 77 9.79 12.19 6.06
C ARG A 77 9.45 13.29 5.08
N LEU A 78 8.63 14.27 5.50
CA LEU A 78 8.29 15.43 4.67
C LEU A 78 9.52 16.18 4.18
N LEU A 79 10.47 16.50 5.07
CA LEU A 79 11.71 17.21 4.74
C LEU A 79 12.59 16.41 3.74
N VAL A 80 12.82 15.14 4.02
CA VAL A 80 13.64 14.25 3.16
C VAL A 80 13.01 14.12 1.78
N ASN A 81 11.70 13.91 1.72
CA ASN A 81 10.97 13.76 0.46
C ASN A 81 10.91 15.07 -0.32
N ALA A 82 10.70 16.21 0.32
CA ALA A 82 10.72 17.53 -0.33
C ALA A 82 12.08 17.80 -0.97
N ALA A 83 13.18 17.51 -0.28
CA ALA A 83 14.53 17.68 -0.82
C ALA A 83 14.81 16.73 -1.99
N ARG A 84 14.36 15.47 -1.92
CA ARG A 84 14.48 14.52 -3.04
C ARG A 84 13.73 15.01 -4.27
N ARG A 85 12.49 15.48 -4.11
CA ARG A 85 11.66 16.04 -5.19
C ARG A 85 12.26 17.31 -5.79
N GLY A 86 12.77 18.21 -4.94
CA GLY A 86 13.44 19.42 -5.42
C GLY A 86 14.66 19.12 -6.30
N ARG A 87 15.47 18.13 -5.91
CA ARG A 87 16.59 17.66 -6.74
C ARG A 87 16.11 17.04 -8.06
N GLU A 88 15.03 16.25 -8.01
CA GLU A 88 14.44 15.63 -9.20
C GLU A 88 13.89 16.71 -10.14
N ALA A 89 13.09 17.65 -9.63
CA ALA A 89 12.57 18.76 -10.41
C ALA A 89 13.67 19.60 -11.07
N ALA A 90 14.76 19.86 -10.34
CA ALA A 90 15.89 20.58 -10.89
C ALA A 90 16.61 19.81 -12.01
N ARG A 91 16.68 18.47 -11.90
CA ARG A 91 17.27 17.59 -12.95
C ARG A 91 16.36 17.45 -14.17
N THR A 92 15.04 17.47 -13.95
CA THR A 92 14.05 17.28 -15.02
C THR A 92 13.65 18.60 -15.69
N ALA A 93 14.03 19.75 -15.15
CA ALA A 93 13.83 21.06 -15.78
C ALA A 93 14.45 21.17 -17.20
N THR A 94 15.26 20.21 -17.60
CA THR A 94 15.98 20.15 -18.87
C THR A 94 15.57 18.98 -19.78
N ASP A 95 14.29 18.60 -19.97
CA ASP A 95 13.80 17.65 -20.99
C ASP A 95 13.42 16.21 -20.59
N ARG A 96 13.16 15.90 -19.31
CA ARG A 96 12.55 14.62 -18.98
C ARG A 96 11.08 14.74 -18.60
N PRO A 97 10.21 13.80 -19.05
CA PRO A 97 8.83 13.78 -18.60
C PRO A 97 8.74 13.66 -17.06
N ALA A 98 7.78 14.35 -16.47
CA ALA A 98 7.54 14.27 -15.03
C ALA A 98 7.31 12.80 -14.61
N THR A 99 7.89 12.39 -13.50
CA THR A 99 7.69 11.04 -12.95
C THR A 99 6.64 11.09 -11.85
N ILE A 100 5.62 10.23 -11.92
CA ILE A 100 4.61 10.04 -10.87
C ILE A 100 5.00 8.82 -10.02
N VAL A 101 5.07 8.99 -8.70
CA VAL A 101 5.22 7.89 -7.75
C VAL A 101 3.84 7.48 -7.27
N LEU A 102 3.32 6.39 -7.79
CA LEU A 102 1.96 5.89 -7.54
C LEU A 102 1.98 4.74 -6.53
N GLY A 103 1.25 4.90 -5.42
CA GLY A 103 0.92 3.79 -4.55
C GLY A 103 -0.27 3.00 -5.08
N ALA A 104 -0.35 1.70 -4.79
CA ALA A 104 -1.54 0.94 -5.11
C ALA A 104 -1.70 -0.29 -4.21
N VAL A 105 -2.95 -0.66 -3.93
CA VAL A 105 -3.25 -1.94 -3.29
C VAL A 105 -2.85 -3.11 -4.20
N PRO A 106 -2.47 -4.28 -3.66
CA PRO A 106 -1.95 -5.41 -4.44
C PRO A 106 -2.83 -5.80 -5.62
N SER A 107 -4.14 -5.84 -5.45
CA SER A 107 -5.07 -6.17 -6.53
C SER A 107 -5.07 -5.15 -7.67
N ALA A 108 -4.98 -3.85 -7.36
CA ALA A 108 -4.88 -2.80 -8.37
C ALA A 108 -3.51 -2.85 -9.07
N THR A 109 -2.44 -3.15 -8.33
CA THR A 109 -1.09 -3.33 -8.89
C THR A 109 -1.03 -4.50 -9.86
N ALA A 110 -1.80 -5.57 -9.61
CA ALA A 110 -1.79 -6.75 -10.48
C ALA A 110 -2.58 -6.56 -11.80
N ALA A 111 -3.59 -5.68 -11.83
CA ALA A 111 -4.50 -5.59 -12.97
C ALA A 111 -4.72 -4.16 -13.49
N LEU A 112 -5.22 -3.24 -12.65
CA LEU A 112 -5.66 -1.91 -13.08
C LEU A 112 -4.48 -1.01 -13.45
N VAL A 113 -3.50 -0.91 -12.55
CA VAL A 113 -2.36 0.03 -12.69
C VAL A 113 -1.48 -0.27 -13.90
N PRO A 114 -1.12 -1.53 -14.23
CA PRO A 114 -0.34 -1.82 -15.44
C PRO A 114 -1.03 -1.38 -16.73
N ARG A 115 -2.35 -1.56 -16.83
CA ARG A 115 -3.14 -1.11 -17.99
C ARG A 115 -3.15 0.42 -18.09
N ALA A 116 -3.32 1.11 -16.97
CA ALA A 116 -3.30 2.57 -16.92
C ALA A 116 -1.93 3.13 -17.34
N ILE A 117 -0.84 2.53 -16.88
CA ILE A 117 0.52 2.92 -17.27
C ILE A 117 0.74 2.71 -18.78
N GLY A 118 0.22 1.60 -19.34
CA GLY A 118 0.24 1.38 -20.78
C GLY A 118 -0.44 2.53 -21.54
N ARG A 119 -1.67 2.88 -21.15
CA ARG A 119 -2.43 3.99 -21.75
C ARG A 119 -1.70 5.34 -21.63
N LEU A 120 -1.14 5.64 -20.44
CA LEU A 120 -0.37 6.87 -20.22
C LEU A 120 0.86 6.95 -21.11
N ARG A 121 1.62 5.87 -21.20
CA ARG A 121 2.82 5.80 -22.05
C ARG A 121 2.48 5.99 -23.53
N ASP A 122 1.43 5.33 -24.02
CA ASP A 122 0.99 5.43 -25.41
C ASP A 122 0.48 6.85 -25.76
N ALA A 123 -0.01 7.58 -24.75
CA ALA A 123 -0.40 8.99 -24.86
C ALA A 123 0.77 9.98 -24.67
N GLY A 124 2.01 9.51 -24.51
CA GLY A 124 3.17 10.40 -24.24
C GLY A 124 3.15 11.05 -22.86
N GLY A 125 2.43 10.45 -21.92
CA GLY A 125 2.29 10.95 -20.56
C GLY A 125 3.52 10.70 -19.67
N PRO A 126 3.43 11.06 -18.37
CA PRO A 126 4.52 10.93 -17.43
C PRO A 126 4.93 9.47 -17.18
N GLU A 127 6.21 9.27 -16.83
CA GLU A 127 6.67 7.99 -16.29
C GLU A 127 6.00 7.71 -14.93
N VAL A 128 5.66 6.45 -14.67
CA VAL A 128 5.05 6.05 -13.39
C VAL A 128 5.89 4.98 -12.72
N THR A 129 6.27 5.24 -11.47
CA THR A 129 6.86 4.22 -10.58
C THR A 129 5.82 3.75 -9.57
N ILE A 130 5.85 2.46 -9.20
CA ILE A 130 4.80 1.84 -8.39
C ILE A 130 5.35 1.42 -7.03
N ALA A 131 4.57 1.70 -5.96
CA ALA A 131 4.74 1.12 -4.64
C ALA A 131 3.48 0.35 -4.23
N SER A 132 3.59 -0.99 -4.08
CA SER A 132 2.46 -1.81 -3.64
C SER A 132 2.39 -1.85 -2.11
N ARG A 133 1.25 -1.45 -1.53
CA ARG A 133 0.96 -1.46 -0.09
C ARG A 133 -0.55 -1.60 0.13
N ILE A 134 -0.96 -1.94 1.34
CA ILE A 134 -2.39 -1.94 1.74
C ILE A 134 -2.89 -0.51 2.00
N THR A 135 -4.22 -0.31 1.89
CA THR A 135 -4.88 1.01 2.04
C THR A 135 -4.43 1.79 3.30
N PRO A 136 -4.33 1.19 4.51
CA PRO A 136 -3.92 1.94 5.70
C PRO A 136 -2.51 2.56 5.64
N GLU A 137 -1.62 1.97 4.86
CA GLU A 137 -0.25 2.48 4.71
C GLU A 137 -0.17 3.60 3.66
N LEU A 138 -1.01 3.52 2.63
CA LEU A 138 -0.95 4.41 1.48
C LEU A 138 -1.34 5.86 1.80
N GLY A 139 -2.36 6.07 2.64
CA GLY A 139 -2.79 7.41 3.04
C GLY A 139 -1.67 8.24 3.66
N PRO A 140 -1.03 7.77 4.75
CA PRO A 140 0.11 8.45 5.35
C PRO A 140 1.28 8.71 4.38
N MET A 141 1.53 7.81 3.42
CA MET A 141 2.58 7.99 2.41
C MET A 141 2.26 9.11 1.41
N VAL A 142 0.97 9.28 1.05
CA VAL A 142 0.54 10.41 0.19
C VAL A 142 0.63 11.73 0.95
N VAL A 143 0.15 11.80 2.20
CA VAL A 143 0.30 12.98 3.07
C VAL A 143 1.77 13.30 3.27
N GLY A 144 2.60 12.29 3.58
CA GLY A 144 4.05 12.40 3.77
C GLY A 144 4.83 12.69 2.48
N ARG A 145 4.17 12.89 1.34
CA ARG A 145 4.81 13.16 0.04
C ARG A 145 5.81 12.07 -0.39
N GLU A 146 5.67 10.86 0.12
CA GLU A 146 6.39 9.68 -0.39
C GLU A 146 5.80 9.23 -1.72
N LEU A 147 4.47 9.38 -1.85
CA LEU A 147 3.70 9.09 -3.05
C LEU A 147 3.04 10.37 -3.57
N ASP A 148 2.84 10.45 -4.87
CA ASP A 148 2.08 11.53 -5.51
C ASP A 148 0.58 11.30 -5.40
N ALA A 149 0.18 10.05 -5.54
CA ALA A 149 -1.19 9.56 -5.41
C ALA A 149 -1.16 8.08 -5.05
N ALA A 150 -2.31 7.52 -4.66
CA ALA A 150 -2.43 6.08 -4.47
C ALA A 150 -3.82 5.56 -4.88
N VAL A 151 -3.84 4.39 -5.51
CA VAL A 151 -5.06 3.62 -5.77
C VAL A 151 -5.37 2.78 -4.53
N VAL A 152 -6.48 3.07 -3.90
CA VAL A 152 -6.95 2.45 -2.66
C VAL A 152 -8.36 1.90 -2.82
N THR A 153 -8.86 1.20 -1.81
CA THR A 153 -10.25 0.73 -1.77
C THR A 153 -10.91 1.12 -0.46
N ASP A 154 -12.24 1.20 -0.45
CA ASP A 154 -13.04 1.41 0.74
C ASP A 154 -13.35 0.12 1.52
N ALA A 155 -12.79 -1.02 1.09
CA ALA A 155 -12.82 -2.25 1.89
C ALA A 155 -12.27 -2.00 3.31
N PRO A 156 -12.70 -2.77 4.31
CA PRO A 156 -12.24 -2.53 5.68
C PRO A 156 -10.72 -2.38 5.80
N PRO A 157 -10.25 -1.38 6.56
CA PRO A 157 -10.96 -0.48 7.47
C PRO A 157 -11.59 0.78 6.83
N GLY A 158 -11.65 0.87 5.50
CA GLY A 158 -12.20 1.98 4.75
C GLY A 158 -11.14 2.95 4.23
N LEU A 159 -11.58 4.04 3.62
CA LEU A 159 -10.69 5.07 3.07
C LEU A 159 -9.95 5.83 4.18
N PRO A 160 -8.71 6.28 3.92
CA PRO A 160 -7.99 7.17 4.81
C PRO A 160 -8.80 8.45 5.07
N ARG A 161 -8.91 8.83 6.35
CA ARG A 161 -9.61 10.05 6.77
C ARG A 161 -8.58 11.10 7.14
N ASP A 162 -8.17 11.90 6.17
CA ASP A 162 -7.22 12.99 6.36
C ASP A 162 -7.69 14.22 5.56
N PRO A 163 -7.77 15.42 6.16
CA PRO A 163 -8.23 16.64 5.47
C PRO A 163 -7.31 17.08 4.32
N GLU A 164 -6.05 16.63 4.30
CA GLU A 164 -5.14 16.91 3.20
C GLU A 164 -5.37 16.00 1.98
N LEU A 165 -6.19 14.95 2.11
CA LEU A 165 -6.47 14.01 1.06
C LEU A 165 -7.80 14.28 0.37
N ARG A 166 -7.81 14.15 -0.95
CA ARG A 166 -8.98 14.03 -1.80
C ARG A 166 -9.06 12.62 -2.33
N ALA A 167 -10.24 11.99 -2.27
CA ALA A 167 -10.51 10.71 -2.89
C ALA A 167 -11.39 10.93 -4.14
N THR A 168 -10.94 10.41 -5.28
CA THR A 168 -11.69 10.39 -6.54
C THR A 168 -12.12 8.95 -6.79
N HIS A 169 -13.41 8.70 -6.92
CA HIS A 169 -13.95 7.38 -7.23
C HIS A 169 -13.61 7.01 -8.66
N LEU A 170 -13.07 5.81 -8.86
CA LEU A 170 -12.67 5.29 -10.16
C LEU A 170 -13.66 4.25 -10.71
N GLY A 171 -14.40 3.58 -9.83
CA GLY A 171 -15.36 2.54 -10.15
C GLY A 171 -15.54 1.56 -9.00
N ASP A 172 -16.43 0.60 -9.20
CA ASP A 172 -16.74 -0.45 -8.23
C ASP A 172 -16.23 -1.81 -8.73
N ASP A 173 -15.81 -2.65 -7.80
CA ASP A 173 -15.24 -3.96 -8.07
C ASP A 173 -15.96 -5.03 -7.24
N GLU A 174 -16.56 -6.02 -7.92
CA GLU A 174 -17.25 -7.12 -7.26
C GLU A 174 -16.25 -7.97 -6.47
N VAL A 175 -16.64 -8.43 -5.31
CA VAL A 175 -15.88 -9.42 -4.54
C VAL A 175 -16.44 -10.80 -4.84
N VAL A 176 -15.59 -11.70 -5.30
CA VAL A 176 -15.93 -13.07 -5.67
C VAL A 176 -15.21 -14.07 -4.78
N VAL A 177 -15.64 -15.33 -4.81
CA VAL A 177 -14.93 -16.44 -4.15
C VAL A 177 -14.17 -17.21 -5.19
N ILE A 178 -12.95 -17.61 -4.89
CA ILE A 178 -12.18 -18.58 -5.69
C ILE A 178 -12.09 -19.92 -4.97
N ALA A 179 -12.10 -20.98 -5.76
CA ALA A 179 -11.94 -22.38 -5.31
C ALA A 179 -11.06 -23.14 -6.33
N ALA A 180 -10.56 -24.31 -5.97
CA ALA A 180 -9.94 -25.21 -6.95
C ALA A 180 -10.92 -25.56 -8.08
N SER A 181 -10.42 -25.78 -9.30
CA SER A 181 -11.26 -26.04 -10.48
C SER A 181 -12.18 -27.26 -10.32
N GLY A 182 -11.78 -28.27 -9.53
CA GLY A 182 -12.59 -29.45 -9.20
C GLY A 182 -13.56 -29.29 -8.03
N HIS A 183 -13.74 -28.07 -7.53
CA HIS A 183 -14.63 -27.82 -6.39
C HIS A 183 -16.08 -28.20 -6.72
N ARG A 184 -16.84 -28.75 -5.72
CA ARG A 184 -18.22 -29.23 -5.86
C ARG A 184 -19.23 -28.19 -6.39
N LEU A 185 -18.89 -26.90 -6.28
CA LEU A 185 -19.72 -25.79 -6.79
C LEU A 185 -19.16 -25.19 -8.09
N ALA A 186 -18.13 -25.78 -8.70
CA ALA A 186 -17.62 -25.32 -9.99
C ALA A 186 -18.73 -25.37 -11.04
N GLY A 187 -18.79 -24.37 -11.91
CA GLY A 187 -19.80 -24.27 -12.96
C GLY A 187 -21.17 -23.76 -12.50
N ALA A 188 -21.39 -23.51 -11.23
CA ALA A 188 -22.60 -22.84 -10.77
C ALA A 188 -22.59 -21.35 -11.20
N ASP A 189 -23.68 -20.84 -11.74
CA ASP A 189 -23.79 -19.45 -12.19
C ASP A 189 -23.58 -18.49 -11.02
N ARG A 190 -24.42 -18.56 -9.99
CA ARG A 190 -24.28 -17.78 -8.74
C ARG A 190 -24.69 -18.61 -7.54
N ILE A 191 -23.96 -18.47 -6.43
CA ILE A 191 -24.16 -19.24 -5.21
C ILE A 191 -24.51 -18.32 -4.03
N GLY A 192 -25.29 -18.84 -3.07
CA GLY A 192 -25.36 -18.23 -1.76
C GLY A 192 -24.07 -18.54 -0.98
N ILE A 193 -23.53 -17.56 -0.27
CA ILE A 193 -22.30 -17.75 0.50
C ILE A 193 -22.47 -18.78 1.63
N GLU A 194 -23.70 -19.00 2.12
CA GLU A 194 -24.05 -20.04 3.10
C GLU A 194 -23.71 -21.46 2.61
N ARG A 195 -23.62 -21.69 1.30
CA ARG A 195 -23.18 -22.98 0.75
C ARG A 195 -21.70 -23.26 0.97
N LEU A 196 -20.95 -22.27 1.42
CA LEU A 196 -19.54 -22.34 1.75
C LEU A 196 -19.28 -22.30 3.27
N ALA A 197 -20.35 -22.46 4.09
CA ALA A 197 -20.24 -22.39 5.54
C ALA A 197 -19.31 -23.46 6.14
N ASP A 198 -19.26 -24.65 5.52
CA ASP A 198 -18.40 -25.75 5.97
C ASP A 198 -17.01 -25.73 5.34
N GLU A 199 -16.76 -24.81 4.40
CA GLU A 199 -15.46 -24.71 3.76
C GLU A 199 -14.42 -24.08 4.70
N THR A 200 -13.18 -24.42 4.44
CA THR A 200 -12.03 -23.75 5.04
C THR A 200 -11.71 -22.50 4.22
N TRP A 201 -11.41 -21.38 4.90
CA TRP A 201 -11.11 -20.11 4.25
C TRP A 201 -9.63 -19.76 4.40
N ILE A 202 -9.08 -19.16 3.36
CA ILE A 202 -7.71 -18.67 3.29
C ILE A 202 -7.78 -17.17 3.03
N GLU A 203 -7.17 -16.37 3.90
CA GLU A 203 -7.10 -14.92 3.77
C GLU A 203 -5.66 -14.43 3.73
N ASP A 204 -5.42 -13.19 3.31
CA ASP A 204 -4.08 -12.62 3.14
C ASP A 204 -3.86 -11.30 3.89
N ASN A 205 -4.93 -10.69 4.39
CA ASN A 205 -4.83 -9.45 5.16
C ASN A 205 -6.05 -9.26 6.06
N ALA A 206 -5.90 -8.43 7.09
CA ALA A 206 -6.95 -8.16 8.06
C ALA A 206 -8.21 -7.53 7.43
N GLY A 207 -8.08 -6.76 6.35
CA GLY A 207 -9.23 -6.14 5.68
C GLY A 207 -10.10 -7.18 4.96
N SER A 208 -9.50 -8.14 4.27
CA SER A 208 -10.22 -9.23 3.61
C SER A 208 -10.87 -10.17 4.63
N GLU A 209 -10.19 -10.46 5.74
CA GLU A 209 -10.76 -11.23 6.85
C GLU A 209 -12.01 -10.54 7.43
N VAL A 210 -11.94 -9.24 7.72
CA VAL A 210 -13.09 -8.48 8.23
C VAL A 210 -14.25 -8.52 7.25
N MET A 211 -13.99 -8.36 5.95
CA MET A 211 -15.02 -8.45 4.91
C MET A 211 -15.67 -9.84 4.88
N LEU A 212 -14.87 -10.92 4.92
CA LEU A 212 -15.36 -12.29 4.98
C LEU A 212 -16.29 -12.50 6.19
N ARG A 213 -15.86 -12.08 7.39
CA ARG A 213 -16.65 -12.21 8.61
C ARG A 213 -17.97 -11.43 8.53
N GLN A 214 -17.96 -10.24 7.92
CA GLN A 214 -19.19 -9.47 7.69
C GLN A 214 -20.15 -10.19 6.73
N LEU A 215 -19.65 -10.76 5.64
CA LEU A 215 -20.46 -11.54 4.70
C LEU A 215 -21.03 -12.81 5.34
N ALA A 216 -20.22 -13.55 6.06
CA ALA A 216 -20.60 -14.77 6.78
C ALA A 216 -21.66 -14.49 7.87
N ALA A 217 -21.49 -13.41 8.63
CA ALA A 217 -22.45 -12.98 9.65
C ALA A 217 -23.83 -12.66 9.06
N ARG A 218 -23.87 -12.00 7.90
CA ARG A 218 -25.14 -11.76 7.17
C ARG A 218 -25.81 -13.05 6.72
N ALA A 219 -25.03 -14.08 6.46
CA ALA A 219 -25.47 -15.43 6.09
C ALA A 219 -25.61 -16.38 7.30
N ARG A 220 -25.40 -15.89 8.52
CA ARG A 220 -25.55 -16.57 9.81
C ARG A 220 -24.62 -17.77 9.99
N PHE A 221 -23.35 -17.64 9.56
CA PHE A 221 -22.31 -18.62 9.88
C PHE A 221 -20.99 -17.95 10.30
N GLU A 222 -20.15 -18.68 11.00
CA GLU A 222 -18.78 -18.27 11.36
C GLU A 222 -17.77 -18.95 10.43
N PRO A 223 -16.96 -18.20 9.65
CA PRO A 223 -16.03 -18.80 8.71
C PRO A 223 -14.83 -19.42 9.44
N ARG A 224 -14.45 -20.63 9.06
CA ARG A 224 -13.23 -21.28 9.54
C ARG A 224 -12.02 -20.79 8.74
N ILE A 225 -11.32 -19.79 9.24
CA ILE A 225 -10.09 -19.27 8.62
C ILE A 225 -8.92 -20.11 9.15
N SER A 226 -8.33 -20.93 8.28
CA SER A 226 -7.23 -21.83 8.66
C SER A 226 -5.86 -21.23 8.49
N THR A 227 -5.73 -20.28 7.55
CA THR A 227 -4.44 -19.75 7.13
C THR A 227 -4.56 -18.28 6.73
N MET A 228 -3.62 -17.49 7.21
CA MET A 228 -3.33 -16.16 6.67
C MET A 228 -2.12 -16.32 5.75
N ALA A 229 -2.33 -16.15 4.45
CA ALA A 229 -1.26 -16.18 3.47
C ALA A 229 -0.47 -14.87 3.52
N ASP A 230 0.82 -14.91 3.22
CA ASP A 230 1.69 -13.73 3.24
C ASP A 230 1.33 -12.73 2.13
N ASP A 231 0.78 -13.23 1.03
CA ASP A 231 0.39 -12.43 -0.12
C ASP A 231 -0.68 -13.12 -0.98
N LEU A 232 -1.13 -12.40 -2.01
CA LEU A 232 -2.14 -12.87 -2.94
C LEU A 232 -1.69 -14.09 -3.78
N LEU A 233 -0.40 -14.21 -4.08
CA LEU A 233 0.13 -15.35 -4.84
C LEU A 233 0.08 -16.63 -3.99
N ALA A 234 0.52 -16.56 -2.74
CA ALA A 234 0.42 -17.66 -1.78
C ALA A 234 -1.05 -18.05 -1.55
N LYS A 235 -1.95 -17.07 -1.35
CA LYS A 235 -3.39 -17.28 -1.22
C LYS A 235 -3.98 -18.06 -2.39
N THR A 236 -3.75 -17.62 -3.62
CA THR A 236 -4.25 -18.30 -4.82
C THR A 236 -3.63 -19.68 -5.03
N GLY A 237 -2.36 -19.86 -4.71
CA GLY A 237 -1.67 -21.15 -4.76
C GLY A 237 -2.25 -22.18 -3.77
N MET A 238 -2.54 -21.76 -2.54
CA MET A 238 -3.16 -22.64 -1.53
C MET A 238 -4.58 -23.06 -1.93
N VAL A 239 -5.37 -22.11 -2.49
CA VAL A 239 -6.72 -22.41 -3.00
C VAL A 239 -6.64 -23.42 -4.17
N ALA A 240 -5.73 -23.22 -5.12
CA ALA A 240 -5.52 -24.13 -6.25
C ALA A 240 -5.13 -25.55 -5.79
N ALA A 241 -4.37 -25.64 -4.70
CA ALA A 241 -4.04 -26.94 -4.07
C ALA A 241 -5.21 -27.58 -3.30
N GLY A 242 -6.40 -26.97 -3.26
CA GLY A 242 -7.58 -27.51 -2.59
C GLY A 242 -7.57 -27.37 -1.06
N LEU A 243 -6.74 -26.48 -0.50
CA LEU A 243 -6.66 -26.27 0.95
C LEU A 243 -7.82 -25.45 1.51
N GLY A 244 -8.64 -24.86 0.64
CA GLY A 244 -9.80 -24.06 1.02
C GLY A 244 -10.30 -23.16 -0.11
N VAL A 245 -11.15 -22.21 0.26
CA VAL A 245 -11.67 -21.17 -0.63
C VAL A 245 -11.22 -19.79 -0.15
N ALA A 246 -11.29 -18.77 -1.00
CA ALA A 246 -10.87 -17.42 -0.61
C ALA A 246 -11.72 -16.33 -1.28
N LEU A 247 -11.87 -15.19 -0.59
CA LEU A 247 -12.37 -13.96 -1.22
C LEU A 247 -11.27 -13.31 -2.05
N VAL A 248 -11.62 -12.89 -3.26
CA VAL A 248 -10.76 -12.06 -4.11
C VAL A 248 -11.60 -11.02 -4.86
N PRO A 249 -11.01 -9.88 -5.24
CA PRO A 249 -11.67 -8.93 -6.12
C PRO A 249 -11.81 -9.47 -7.55
N ASP A 250 -12.92 -9.15 -8.21
CA ASP A 250 -13.19 -9.55 -9.60
C ASP A 250 -12.15 -8.96 -10.59
N LEU A 251 -11.60 -7.82 -10.25
CA LEU A 251 -10.47 -7.20 -10.96
C LEU A 251 -9.30 -8.18 -11.23
N LEU A 252 -9.12 -9.18 -10.36
CA LEU A 252 -8.07 -10.19 -10.49
C LEU A 252 -8.46 -11.40 -11.36
N VAL A 253 -9.75 -11.60 -11.62
CA VAL A 253 -10.23 -12.78 -12.35
C VAL A 253 -9.50 -13.02 -13.68
N PRO A 254 -9.24 -12.00 -14.51
CA PRO A 254 -8.49 -12.20 -15.75
C PRO A 254 -7.05 -12.69 -15.58
N SER A 255 -6.49 -12.56 -14.38
CA SER A 255 -5.10 -12.92 -14.05
C SER A 255 -5.01 -14.19 -13.19
N LEU A 256 -6.14 -14.84 -12.92
CA LEU A 256 -6.18 -16.07 -12.12
C LEU A 256 -5.58 -17.25 -12.91
N ARG A 257 -5.05 -18.20 -12.16
CA ARG A 257 -4.56 -19.49 -12.66
C ARG A 257 -5.70 -20.31 -13.25
N ALA A 258 -5.41 -21.12 -14.26
CA ALA A 258 -6.41 -21.96 -14.93
C ALA A 258 -6.94 -23.12 -14.04
N ASP A 259 -6.24 -23.46 -12.97
CA ASP A 259 -6.64 -24.48 -12.00
C ASP A 259 -7.53 -23.93 -10.86
N LEU A 260 -8.02 -22.70 -11.00
CA LEU A 260 -9.00 -22.06 -10.14
C LEU A 260 -10.36 -21.91 -10.85
N THR A 261 -11.42 -21.96 -10.08
CA THR A 261 -12.77 -21.59 -10.51
C THR A 261 -13.28 -20.39 -9.72
N VAL A 262 -14.07 -19.54 -10.37
CA VAL A 262 -14.69 -18.36 -9.76
C VAL A 262 -16.13 -18.70 -9.39
N LEU A 263 -16.48 -18.46 -8.14
CA LEU A 263 -17.81 -18.63 -7.60
C LEU A 263 -18.41 -17.25 -7.30
N ARG A 264 -19.31 -16.79 -8.15
CA ARG A 264 -20.00 -15.51 -7.96
C ARG A 264 -21.14 -15.64 -6.94
N LEU A 265 -21.32 -14.59 -6.14
CA LEU A 265 -22.34 -14.60 -5.10
C LEU A 265 -23.71 -14.15 -5.64
N LYS A 266 -24.79 -14.79 -5.18
CA LYS A 266 -26.18 -14.36 -5.50
C LYS A 266 -26.50 -12.96 -4.99
N ARG A 267 -25.91 -12.59 -3.85
CA ARG A 267 -25.93 -11.21 -3.31
C ARG A 267 -24.55 -10.64 -3.50
N PRO A 268 -24.28 -9.96 -4.64
CA PRO A 268 -22.97 -9.43 -4.92
C PRO A 268 -22.57 -8.38 -3.87
N THR A 269 -21.32 -8.37 -3.55
CA THR A 269 -20.71 -7.37 -2.66
C THR A 269 -19.65 -6.63 -3.46
N TYR A 270 -19.65 -5.32 -3.35
CA TYR A 270 -18.72 -4.46 -4.07
C TYR A 270 -17.81 -3.75 -3.08
N ARG A 271 -16.65 -3.37 -3.58
CA ARG A 271 -15.74 -2.41 -2.96
C ARG A 271 -15.50 -1.28 -3.96
N GLY A 272 -15.55 -0.05 -3.52
CA GLY A 272 -15.17 1.08 -4.35
C GLY A 272 -13.65 1.13 -4.54
N ILE A 273 -13.21 1.48 -5.75
CA ILE A 273 -11.81 1.78 -6.07
C ILE A 273 -11.67 3.29 -6.18
N TYR A 274 -10.65 3.86 -5.53
CA TYR A 274 -10.44 5.29 -5.46
C TYR A 274 -8.99 5.65 -5.75
N LEU A 275 -8.79 6.79 -6.40
CA LEU A 275 -7.49 7.47 -6.39
C LEU A 275 -7.49 8.48 -5.25
N ILE A 276 -6.60 8.33 -4.28
CA ILE A 276 -6.34 9.34 -3.28
C ILE A 276 -5.12 10.18 -3.70
N SER A 277 -5.24 11.47 -3.54
CA SER A 277 -4.15 12.42 -3.77
C SER A 277 -4.27 13.57 -2.78
N ARG A 278 -3.21 14.34 -2.62
CA ARG A 278 -3.28 15.57 -1.85
C ARG A 278 -4.21 16.57 -2.54
N THR A 279 -4.89 17.39 -1.74
CA THR A 279 -5.81 18.41 -2.24
C THR A 279 -5.12 19.50 -3.07
N ASP A 280 -3.81 19.73 -2.86
CA ASP A 280 -2.99 20.68 -3.62
C ASP A 280 -2.46 20.12 -4.97
N ARG A 281 -2.70 18.83 -5.28
CA ARG A 281 -2.34 18.21 -6.56
C ARG A 281 -3.51 18.32 -7.55
N THR A 282 -3.33 19.08 -8.61
CA THR A 282 -4.35 19.30 -9.66
C THR A 282 -3.96 18.72 -11.03
N ASP A 283 -2.75 18.21 -11.14
CA ASP A 283 -2.11 17.74 -12.37
C ASP A 283 -2.31 16.24 -12.68
N LEU A 284 -3.20 15.56 -11.95
CA LEU A 284 -3.43 14.11 -12.05
C LEU A 284 -4.57 13.71 -12.99
N GLY A 285 -5.17 14.65 -13.73
CA GLY A 285 -6.27 14.36 -14.67
C GLY A 285 -5.97 13.19 -15.62
N PRO A 286 -4.85 13.22 -16.37
CA PRO A 286 -4.50 12.12 -17.27
C PRO A 286 -4.34 10.76 -16.58
N LEU A 287 -3.88 10.74 -15.31
CA LEU A 287 -3.79 9.52 -14.53
C LEU A 287 -5.17 9.01 -14.11
N VAL A 288 -6.09 9.90 -13.70
CA VAL A 288 -7.48 9.56 -13.38
C VAL A 288 -8.16 8.94 -14.59
N ASP A 289 -8.05 9.59 -15.75
CA ASP A 289 -8.64 9.10 -17.01
C ASP A 289 -8.07 7.73 -17.41
N ALA A 290 -6.77 7.53 -17.26
CA ALA A 290 -6.12 6.26 -17.56
C ALA A 290 -6.52 5.14 -16.58
N LEU A 291 -6.80 5.47 -15.30
CA LEU A 291 -7.21 4.54 -14.27
C LEU A 291 -8.71 4.25 -14.27
N GLY A 292 -9.54 5.02 -14.98
CA GLY A 292 -11.00 4.82 -15.01
C GLY A 292 -11.33 3.36 -15.31
N VAL A 293 -12.16 2.76 -14.48
CA VAL A 293 -12.72 1.43 -14.68
C VAL A 293 -13.89 1.63 -15.63
N GLY A 294 -13.67 1.35 -16.92
CA GLY A 294 -14.70 1.39 -17.96
C GLY A 294 -15.58 0.17 -17.91
#